data_01b063ae5eea670791da020c30cb3095
#
_entry.id   01b063ae5eea670791da020c30cb3095
#
_cell.length_a   1.000
_cell.length_b   1.000
_cell.length_c   1.000
_cell.angle_alpha   90.00
_cell.angle_beta   90.00
_cell.angle_gamma   90.00
#
_symmetry.space_group_name_H-M   'P 1'
#
loop_
_entity.id
_entity.type
_entity.pdbx_description
1 polymer ?
#
loop_
_entity_poly.entity_id
_entity_poly.type
_entity_poly.pdbx_seq_one_letter_code
_entity_poly.pdbx_strand_id
1 'polypeptide(L)'
;LAKIFYTVNTQYPNSAINLKNIWQKQILSAEWVKQIEDASFAMYQYLIRKDRGVENVTEWAKREACWKGAKELPYTLLPEFAKELQSREIAASEAKDAKRSQRQTDKLNNLVEVVNYGPEKWAALLEWNISHRVMSPSEIHQIQLAKSMDGGLITSDRKCQKVLSILKKCRIEGFPG
;
A
#
# COMPACT_ATOMS: atom_id res chain seq x y z
N LEU A 1 -13.08 7.73 9.89
CA LEU A 1 -12.99 7.29 8.47
C LEU A 1 -13.65 5.94 8.24
N ALA A 2 -13.29 4.86 8.96
CA ALA A 2 -13.86 3.51 8.74
C ALA A 2 -15.40 3.49 8.76
N LYS A 3 -16.04 4.26 9.68
CA LYS A 3 -17.48 4.38 9.71
C LYS A 3 -18.08 5.05 8.47
N ILE A 4 -17.43 6.10 7.94
CA ILE A 4 -17.85 6.76 6.70
C ILE A 4 -17.80 5.76 5.53
N PHE A 5 -16.67 5.06 5.34
CA PHE A 5 -16.53 4.04 4.29
C PHE A 5 -17.56 2.91 4.42
N TYR A 6 -17.79 2.43 5.64
CA TYR A 6 -18.81 1.42 5.90
C TYR A 6 -20.20 1.92 5.51
N THR A 7 -20.54 3.16 5.88
CA THR A 7 -21.84 3.77 5.57
C THR A 7 -22.02 3.97 4.06
N VAL A 8 -20.99 4.45 3.35
CA VAL A 8 -21.03 4.53 1.89
C VAL A 8 -21.30 3.16 1.28
N ASN A 9 -20.58 2.14 1.71
CA ASN A 9 -20.74 0.80 1.13
C ASN A 9 -22.10 0.15 1.42
N THR A 10 -22.76 0.50 2.52
CA THR A 10 -24.04 -0.08 2.91
C THR A 10 -25.24 0.72 2.42
N GLN A 11 -25.19 2.04 2.48
CA GLN A 11 -26.30 2.92 2.12
C GLN A 11 -26.27 3.38 0.65
N TYR A 12 -25.08 3.38 0.02
CA TYR A 12 -24.87 3.82 -1.37
C TYR A 12 -24.14 2.74 -2.17
N PRO A 13 -24.75 1.57 -2.43
CA PRO A 13 -24.08 0.40 -3.01
C PRO A 13 -23.52 0.65 -4.42
N ASN A 14 -24.09 1.60 -5.16
CA ASN A 14 -23.64 1.98 -6.50
C ASN A 14 -22.66 3.16 -6.51
N SER A 15 -22.28 3.65 -5.33
CA SER A 15 -21.41 4.82 -5.20
C SER A 15 -20.14 4.46 -4.44
N ALA A 16 -19.12 5.29 -4.61
CA ALA A 16 -17.83 5.19 -3.95
C ALA A 16 -17.27 6.58 -3.65
N ILE A 17 -16.35 6.63 -2.70
CA ILE A 17 -15.59 7.84 -2.39
C ILE A 17 -14.59 8.12 -3.51
N ASN A 18 -14.51 9.36 -3.99
CA ASN A 18 -13.56 9.78 -5.01
C ASN A 18 -12.17 10.03 -4.42
N LEU A 19 -11.46 8.94 -4.11
CA LEU A 19 -10.11 9.00 -3.54
C LEU A 19 -9.10 9.62 -4.50
N LYS A 20 -9.28 9.43 -5.82
CA LYS A 20 -8.40 10.01 -6.83
C LYS A 20 -8.43 11.52 -6.81
N ASN A 21 -9.62 12.13 -6.70
CA ASN A 21 -9.76 13.57 -6.62
C ASN A 21 -9.07 14.15 -5.37
N ILE A 22 -9.26 13.48 -4.21
CA ILE A 22 -8.58 13.86 -2.96
C ILE A 22 -7.06 13.79 -3.14
N TRP A 23 -6.56 12.68 -3.71
CA TRP A 23 -5.13 12.49 -3.94
C TRP A 23 -4.54 13.52 -4.90
N GLN A 24 -5.23 13.82 -6.00
CA GLN A 24 -4.76 14.78 -6.99
C GLN A 24 -4.73 16.22 -6.46
N LYS A 25 -5.76 16.61 -5.72
CA LYS A 25 -5.86 17.97 -5.15
C LYS A 25 -5.01 18.16 -3.89
N GLN A 26 -4.63 17.08 -3.22
CA GLN A 26 -3.94 17.09 -1.91
C GLN A 26 -4.67 17.92 -0.84
N ILE A 27 -5.99 18.07 -0.99
CA ILE A 27 -6.86 18.82 -0.09
C ILE A 27 -8.23 18.15 0.02
N LEU A 28 -8.83 18.20 1.18
CA LEU A 28 -10.20 17.79 1.42
C LEU A 28 -11.15 18.95 1.10
N SER A 29 -12.33 18.65 0.54
CA SER A 29 -13.42 19.62 0.43
C SER A 29 -13.97 20.01 1.81
N ALA A 30 -14.69 21.12 1.88
CA ALA A 30 -15.36 21.52 3.11
C ALA A 30 -16.40 20.46 3.58
N GLU A 31 -17.04 19.81 2.62
CA GLU A 31 -18.01 18.72 2.84
C GLU A 31 -17.33 17.49 3.45
N TRP A 32 -16.12 17.15 3.02
CA TRP A 32 -15.31 16.10 3.61
C TRP A 32 -14.93 16.42 5.04
N VAL A 33 -14.48 17.65 5.30
CA VAL A 33 -14.09 18.06 6.66
C VAL A 33 -15.28 17.95 7.61
N LYS A 34 -16.41 18.49 7.22
CA LYS A 34 -17.67 18.40 8.00
C LYS A 34 -18.09 16.94 8.25
N GLN A 35 -17.99 16.09 7.22
CA GLN A 35 -18.34 14.67 7.36
C GLN A 35 -17.40 13.93 8.33
N ILE A 36 -16.10 14.27 8.31
CA ILE A 36 -15.12 13.70 9.26
C ILE A 36 -15.41 14.18 10.68
N GLU A 37 -15.67 15.46 10.86
CA GLU A 37 -16.01 16.03 12.17
C GLU A 37 -17.25 15.38 12.75
N ASP A 38 -18.33 15.27 11.97
CA ASP A 38 -19.58 14.64 12.37
C ASP A 38 -19.36 13.15 12.73
N ALA A 39 -18.66 12.40 11.88
CA ALA A 39 -18.34 11.00 12.15
C ALA A 39 -17.44 10.83 13.39
N SER A 40 -16.49 11.74 13.58
CA SER A 40 -15.58 11.73 14.72
C SER A 40 -16.35 11.99 16.01
N PHE A 41 -17.28 12.94 16.00
CA PHE A 41 -18.15 13.21 17.15
C PHE A 41 -19.03 12.00 17.49
N ALA A 42 -19.69 11.40 16.51
CA ALA A 42 -20.52 10.21 16.72
C ALA A 42 -19.69 9.03 17.29
N MET A 43 -18.46 8.81 16.78
CA MET A 43 -17.58 7.77 17.30
C MET A 43 -17.04 8.09 18.68
N TYR A 44 -16.71 9.35 18.97
CA TYR A 44 -16.29 9.78 20.29
C TYR A 44 -17.38 9.49 21.32
N GLN A 45 -18.61 9.91 21.07
CA GLN A 45 -19.75 9.63 21.96
C GLN A 45 -19.93 8.13 22.20
N TYR A 46 -19.71 7.31 21.18
CA TYR A 46 -19.78 5.86 21.31
C TYR A 46 -18.65 5.29 22.19
N LEU A 47 -17.43 5.79 22.04
CA LEU A 47 -16.24 5.28 22.74
C LEU A 47 -16.24 5.63 24.23
N ILE A 48 -16.74 6.83 24.62
CA ILE A 48 -16.71 7.32 26.01
C ILE A 48 -17.90 6.82 26.86
N ARG A 49 -18.80 6.03 26.31
CA ARG A 49 -19.94 5.50 27.06
C ARG A 49 -19.49 4.69 28.26
N LYS A 50 -19.84 5.17 29.44
CA LYS A 50 -19.48 4.57 30.76
C LYS A 50 -20.18 3.25 31.05
N ASP A 51 -21.32 2.97 30.38
CA ASP A 51 -22.12 1.76 30.56
C ASP A 51 -21.42 0.45 30.14
N ARG A 52 -20.23 0.54 29.58
CA ARG A 52 -19.46 -0.60 29.04
C ARG A 52 -18.38 -1.15 29.98
N GLY A 53 -18.15 -0.53 31.15
CA GLY A 53 -17.13 -0.97 32.10
C GLY A 53 -15.71 -0.94 31.54
N VAL A 54 -15.44 -0.09 30.54
CA VAL A 54 -14.13 0.01 29.91
C VAL A 54 -13.28 1.04 30.64
N GLU A 55 -12.23 0.59 31.31
CA GLU A 55 -11.29 1.46 32.01
C GLU A 55 -10.35 2.20 31.04
N ASN A 56 -9.91 1.53 29.96
CA ASN A 56 -8.98 2.07 28.96
C ASN A 56 -9.65 2.19 27.60
N VAL A 57 -10.10 3.40 27.26
CA VAL A 57 -10.77 3.71 25.99
C VAL A 57 -9.88 3.42 24.77
N THR A 58 -8.56 3.65 24.87
CA THR A 58 -7.63 3.42 23.77
C THR A 58 -7.51 1.94 23.44
N GLU A 59 -7.41 1.08 24.46
CA GLU A 59 -7.37 -0.37 24.27
C GLU A 59 -8.73 -0.92 23.79
N TRP A 60 -9.83 -0.35 24.27
CA TRP A 60 -11.15 -0.70 23.77
C TRP A 60 -11.29 -0.38 22.27
N ALA A 61 -10.88 0.81 21.84
CA ALA A 61 -10.99 1.24 20.46
C ALA A 61 -10.22 0.34 19.45
N LYS A 62 -9.20 -0.39 19.91
CA LYS A 62 -8.44 -1.35 19.09
C LYS A 62 -9.13 -2.71 18.92
N ARG A 63 -10.11 -3.03 19.75
CA ARG A 63 -10.76 -4.36 19.74
C ARG A 63 -11.76 -4.50 18.60
N GLU A 64 -11.83 -5.70 18.03
CA GLU A 64 -12.82 -6.03 17.00
C GLU A 64 -14.25 -5.84 17.50
N ALA A 65 -14.53 -6.14 18.77
CA ALA A 65 -15.84 -5.93 19.39
C ALA A 65 -16.28 -4.45 19.37
N CYS A 66 -15.33 -3.51 19.53
CA CYS A 66 -15.59 -2.09 19.40
C CYS A 66 -16.05 -1.75 17.97
N TRP A 67 -15.35 -2.28 16.97
CA TRP A 67 -15.70 -2.06 15.57
C TRP A 67 -17.05 -2.70 15.20
N LYS A 68 -17.34 -3.90 15.70
CA LYS A 68 -18.66 -4.54 15.50
C LYS A 68 -19.79 -3.66 16.01
N GLY A 69 -19.69 -3.17 17.24
CA GLY A 69 -20.71 -2.27 17.78
C GLY A 69 -20.74 -0.90 17.08
N ALA A 70 -19.58 -0.36 16.66
CA ALA A 70 -19.53 0.90 15.91
C ALA A 70 -20.24 0.80 14.55
N LYS A 71 -20.20 -0.37 13.88
CA LYS A 71 -20.94 -0.61 12.63
C LYS A 71 -22.47 -0.53 12.81
N GLU A 72 -22.96 -1.03 13.92
CA GLU A 72 -24.39 -1.09 14.23
C GLU A 72 -24.99 0.27 14.63
N LEU A 73 -24.15 1.24 14.97
CA LEU A 73 -24.63 2.58 15.30
C LEU A 73 -25.38 3.19 14.12
N PRO A 74 -26.59 3.76 14.34
CA PRO A 74 -27.26 4.57 13.33
C PRO A 74 -26.35 5.72 12.91
N TYR A 75 -26.06 5.80 11.63
CA TYR A 75 -25.23 6.87 11.08
C TYR A 75 -25.61 7.13 9.64
N THR A 76 -25.83 8.38 9.30
CA THR A 76 -26.21 8.82 7.96
C THR A 76 -25.19 9.82 7.46
N LEU A 77 -24.86 9.75 6.19
CA LEU A 77 -23.97 10.74 5.56
C LEU A 77 -24.67 12.08 5.43
N LEU A 78 -23.91 13.15 5.57
CA LEU A 78 -24.40 14.49 5.29
C LEU A 78 -24.83 14.60 3.82
N PRO A 79 -25.98 15.20 3.50
CA PRO A 79 -26.49 15.24 2.13
C PRO A 79 -25.51 15.89 1.13
N GLU A 80 -24.79 16.93 1.56
CA GLU A 80 -23.81 17.61 0.68
C GLU A 80 -22.60 16.74 0.42
N PHE A 81 -22.12 15.99 1.41
CA PHE A 81 -21.07 15.00 1.22
C PHE A 81 -21.51 13.85 0.29
N ALA A 82 -22.75 13.39 0.41
CA ALA A 82 -23.27 12.33 -0.44
C ALA A 82 -23.27 12.71 -1.93
N LYS A 83 -23.39 14.00 -2.25
CA LYS A 83 -23.29 14.52 -3.64
C LYS A 83 -21.88 14.42 -4.23
N GLU A 84 -20.84 14.33 -3.38
CA GLU A 84 -19.46 14.19 -3.84
C GLU A 84 -19.06 12.74 -4.15
N LEU A 85 -19.94 11.78 -3.86
CA LEU A 85 -19.70 10.38 -4.21
C LEU A 85 -19.71 10.20 -5.72
N GLN A 86 -18.77 9.41 -6.21
CA GLN A 86 -18.73 9.01 -7.62
C GLN A 86 -19.37 7.64 -7.85
N SER A 87 -19.66 7.30 -9.09
CA SER A 87 -20.10 5.96 -9.46
C SER A 87 -19.04 4.90 -9.07
N ARG A 88 -19.50 3.77 -8.57
CA ARG A 88 -18.61 2.63 -8.21
C ARG A 88 -17.86 2.08 -9.43
N GLU A 89 -18.46 2.15 -10.61
CA GLU A 89 -17.84 1.72 -11.86
C GLU A 89 -16.65 2.62 -12.21
N ILE A 90 -16.81 3.94 -12.09
CA ILE A 90 -15.73 4.91 -12.31
C ILE A 90 -14.61 4.65 -11.30
N ALA A 91 -14.93 4.51 -10.02
CA ALA A 91 -13.95 4.22 -8.97
C ALA A 91 -13.19 2.91 -9.23
N ALA A 92 -13.86 1.86 -9.69
CA ALA A 92 -13.23 0.59 -10.02
C ALA A 92 -12.29 0.70 -11.24
N SER A 93 -12.69 1.46 -12.27
CA SER A 93 -11.82 1.74 -13.43
C SER A 93 -10.58 2.52 -13.02
N GLU A 94 -10.75 3.58 -12.23
CA GLU A 94 -9.63 4.40 -11.73
C GLU A 94 -8.67 3.59 -10.85
N ALA A 95 -9.19 2.72 -9.98
CA ALA A 95 -8.35 1.83 -9.17
C ALA A 95 -7.55 0.84 -10.03
N LYS A 96 -8.14 0.34 -11.12
CA LYS A 96 -7.44 -0.53 -12.08
C LYS A 96 -6.31 0.22 -12.81
N ASP A 97 -6.58 1.44 -13.24
CA ASP A 97 -5.60 2.29 -13.93
C ASP A 97 -4.46 2.69 -12.98
N ALA A 98 -4.77 3.07 -11.74
CA ALA A 98 -3.76 3.35 -10.72
C ALA A 98 -2.86 2.14 -10.45
N LYS A 99 -3.44 0.94 -10.34
CA LYS A 99 -2.68 -0.31 -10.17
C LYS A 99 -1.78 -0.63 -11.37
N ARG A 100 -2.26 -0.31 -12.60
CA ARG A 100 -1.45 -0.47 -13.82
C ARG A 100 -0.27 0.49 -13.82
N SER A 101 -0.52 1.77 -13.52
CA SER A 101 0.53 2.80 -13.44
C SER A 101 1.56 2.47 -12.36
N GLN A 102 1.12 2.03 -11.17
CA GLN A 102 2.02 1.59 -10.10
C GLN A 102 2.93 0.46 -10.56
N ARG A 103 2.39 -0.56 -11.23
CA ARG A 103 3.20 -1.66 -11.78
C ARG A 103 4.24 -1.19 -12.80
N GLN A 104 3.92 -0.18 -13.61
CA GLN A 104 4.89 0.39 -14.56
C GLN A 104 6.00 1.14 -13.83
N THR A 105 5.65 1.92 -12.80
CA THR A 105 6.62 2.61 -11.94
C THR A 105 7.53 1.62 -11.21
N ASP A 106 6.97 0.56 -10.64
CA ASP A 106 7.73 -0.48 -9.93
C ASP A 106 8.74 -1.16 -10.87
N LYS A 107 8.33 -1.45 -12.12
CA LYS A 107 9.23 -2.02 -13.14
C LYS A 107 10.39 -1.10 -13.45
N LEU A 108 10.11 0.20 -13.61
CA LEU A 108 11.16 1.19 -13.87
C LEU A 108 12.09 1.31 -12.68
N ASN A 109 11.57 1.35 -11.47
CA ASN A 109 12.37 1.43 -10.25
C ASN A 109 13.27 0.21 -10.07
N ASN A 110 12.76 -1.02 -10.31
CA ASN A 110 13.56 -2.24 -10.27
C ASN A 110 14.72 -2.19 -11.28
N LEU A 111 14.45 -1.72 -12.50
CA LEU A 111 15.47 -1.55 -13.51
C LEU A 111 16.53 -0.54 -13.08
N VAL A 112 16.10 0.64 -12.65
CA VAL A 112 16.99 1.72 -12.18
C VAL A 112 17.86 1.23 -11.03
N GLU A 113 17.31 0.48 -10.08
CA GLU A 113 18.05 -0.08 -8.95
C GLU A 113 19.12 -1.07 -9.42
N VAL A 114 18.80 -2.00 -10.33
CA VAL A 114 19.76 -2.95 -10.89
C VAL A 114 20.90 -2.25 -11.63
N VAL A 115 20.58 -1.25 -12.45
CA VAL A 115 21.57 -0.49 -13.24
C VAL A 115 22.44 0.36 -12.33
N ASN A 116 21.87 1.08 -11.39
CA ASN A 116 22.60 1.96 -10.46
C ASN A 116 23.46 1.19 -9.46
N TYR A 117 23.12 -0.05 -9.17
CA TYR A 117 23.99 -0.90 -8.35
C TYR A 117 25.36 -1.11 -8.99
N GLY A 118 25.40 -1.22 -10.30
CA GLY A 118 26.61 -1.21 -11.10
C GLY A 118 27.34 -2.55 -11.18
N PRO A 119 28.09 -2.77 -12.28
CA PRO A 119 28.76 -4.04 -12.56
C PRO A 119 29.82 -4.42 -11.51
N GLU A 120 30.47 -3.43 -10.92
CA GLU A 120 31.51 -3.63 -9.89
C GLU A 120 30.93 -4.24 -8.61
N LYS A 121 29.78 -3.75 -8.15
CA LYS A 121 29.12 -4.28 -6.97
C LYS A 121 28.53 -5.66 -7.22
N TRP A 122 28.03 -5.92 -8.43
CA TRP A 122 27.62 -7.28 -8.82
C TRP A 122 28.80 -8.25 -8.84
N ALA A 123 29.98 -7.80 -9.28
CA ALA A 123 31.21 -8.59 -9.22
C ALA A 123 31.62 -8.90 -7.77
N ALA A 124 31.60 -7.90 -6.89
CA ALA A 124 31.90 -8.06 -5.47
C ALA A 124 30.94 -9.06 -4.79
N LEU A 125 29.65 -9.07 -5.16
CA LEU A 125 28.68 -10.05 -4.67
C LEU A 125 29.04 -11.48 -5.11
N LEU A 126 29.50 -11.66 -6.36
CA LEU A 126 29.95 -12.98 -6.84
C LEU A 126 31.20 -13.46 -6.12
N GLU A 127 32.18 -12.60 -5.87
CA GLU A 127 33.39 -12.91 -5.11
C GLU A 127 33.07 -13.29 -3.67
N TRP A 128 32.21 -12.51 -2.98
CA TRP A 128 31.75 -12.82 -1.63
C TRP A 128 31.10 -14.21 -1.57
N ASN A 129 30.31 -14.58 -2.58
CA ASN A 129 29.65 -15.87 -2.62
C ASN A 129 30.60 -17.06 -2.78
N ILE A 130 31.83 -16.88 -3.27
CA ILE A 130 32.82 -17.97 -3.39
C ILE A 130 33.12 -18.58 -2.01
N SER A 131 33.27 -17.73 -1.00
CA SER A 131 33.54 -18.15 0.38
C SER A 131 32.29 -18.52 1.18
N HIS A 132 31.15 -17.86 0.93
CA HIS A 132 29.93 -18.01 1.73
C HIS A 132 28.94 -19.04 1.16
N ARG A 133 28.98 -19.32 -0.15
CA ARG A 133 28.16 -20.34 -0.86
C ARG A 133 26.64 -20.20 -0.60
N VAL A 134 26.14 -18.97 -0.53
CA VAL A 134 24.73 -18.66 -0.28
C VAL A 134 23.87 -18.82 -1.52
N MET A 135 24.43 -18.53 -2.71
CA MET A 135 23.71 -18.57 -3.96
C MET A 135 23.77 -19.94 -4.63
N SER A 136 22.64 -20.36 -5.19
CA SER A 136 22.56 -21.51 -6.09
C SER A 136 23.22 -21.21 -7.46
N PRO A 137 23.57 -22.23 -8.26
CA PRO A 137 24.11 -22.04 -9.61
C PRO A 137 23.22 -21.17 -10.51
N SER A 138 21.90 -21.31 -10.41
CA SER A 138 20.92 -20.48 -11.14
C SER A 138 20.95 -19.01 -10.69
N GLU A 139 21.12 -18.75 -9.40
CA GLU A 139 21.23 -17.39 -8.85
C GLU A 139 22.54 -16.75 -9.26
N ILE A 140 23.64 -17.49 -9.23
CA ILE A 140 24.98 -17.03 -9.73
C ILE A 140 24.86 -16.58 -11.18
N HIS A 141 24.23 -17.39 -12.04
CA HIS A 141 24.03 -17.02 -13.44
C HIS A 141 23.23 -15.71 -13.60
N GLN A 142 22.17 -15.50 -12.78
CA GLN A 142 21.41 -14.24 -12.83
C GLN A 142 22.26 -13.02 -12.42
N ILE A 143 23.13 -13.17 -11.42
CA ILE A 143 24.05 -12.09 -11.01
C ILE A 143 25.13 -11.85 -12.05
N GLN A 144 25.60 -12.88 -12.77
CA GLN A 144 26.51 -12.72 -13.90
C GLN A 144 25.90 -11.91 -15.05
N LEU A 145 24.61 -12.14 -15.36
CA LEU A 145 23.87 -11.32 -16.32
C LEU A 145 23.74 -9.87 -15.84
N ALA A 146 23.51 -9.64 -14.55
CA ALA A 146 23.47 -8.30 -13.98
C ALA A 146 24.82 -7.59 -14.03
N LYS A 147 25.93 -8.30 -13.73
CA LYS A 147 27.30 -7.80 -13.89
C LYS A 147 27.61 -7.38 -15.29
N SER A 148 27.21 -8.17 -16.28
CA SER A 148 27.46 -7.87 -17.71
C SER A 148 26.51 -6.82 -18.28
N MET A 149 25.54 -6.33 -17.52
CA MET A 149 24.47 -5.45 -17.99
C MET A 149 23.74 -6.02 -19.23
N ASP A 150 23.46 -7.32 -19.21
CA ASP A 150 22.82 -8.02 -20.32
C ASP A 150 21.47 -7.40 -20.69
N GLY A 151 21.29 -7.08 -21.97
CA GLY A 151 20.08 -6.43 -22.46
C GLY A 151 18.80 -7.25 -22.23
N GLY A 152 18.88 -8.58 -22.25
CA GLY A 152 17.77 -9.45 -21.95
C GLY A 152 17.41 -9.50 -20.46
N LEU A 153 18.33 -9.12 -19.54
CA LEU A 153 18.04 -8.88 -18.13
C LEU A 153 17.39 -7.50 -17.96
N ILE A 154 17.99 -6.45 -18.50
CA ILE A 154 17.56 -5.06 -18.35
C ILE A 154 16.14 -4.85 -18.88
N THR A 155 15.74 -5.51 -19.96
CA THR A 155 14.39 -5.40 -20.53
C THR A 155 13.33 -6.23 -19.80
N SER A 156 13.72 -7.10 -18.85
CA SER A 156 12.83 -8.01 -18.16
C SER A 156 12.67 -7.65 -16.67
N ASP A 157 11.55 -7.03 -16.32
CA ASP A 157 11.20 -6.73 -14.93
C ASP A 157 11.28 -7.96 -14.00
N ARG A 158 10.81 -9.13 -14.46
CA ARG A 158 10.87 -10.37 -13.67
C ARG A 158 12.32 -10.79 -13.36
N LYS A 159 13.24 -10.56 -14.28
CA LYS A 159 14.67 -10.85 -14.07
C LYS A 159 15.29 -9.82 -13.12
N CYS A 160 14.97 -8.53 -13.28
CA CYS A 160 15.40 -7.48 -12.36
C CYS A 160 14.93 -7.76 -10.92
N GLN A 161 13.65 -8.08 -10.73
CA GLN A 161 13.12 -8.46 -9.40
C GLN A 161 13.86 -9.67 -8.81
N LYS A 162 14.16 -10.69 -9.63
CA LYS A 162 14.89 -11.87 -9.18
C LYS A 162 16.31 -11.51 -8.72
N VAL A 163 17.02 -10.69 -9.48
CA VAL A 163 18.36 -10.22 -9.12
C VAL A 163 18.33 -9.43 -7.80
N LEU A 164 17.40 -8.50 -7.65
CA LEU A 164 17.24 -7.73 -6.41
C LEU A 164 16.85 -8.62 -5.21
N SER A 165 16.05 -9.66 -5.43
CA SER A 165 15.73 -10.62 -4.37
C SER A 165 16.93 -11.44 -3.92
N ILE A 166 17.83 -11.81 -4.85
CA ILE A 166 19.09 -12.49 -4.54
C ILE A 166 20.00 -11.56 -3.74
N LEU A 167 20.13 -10.29 -4.13
CA LEU A 167 20.91 -9.29 -3.41
C LEU A 167 20.39 -9.14 -1.96
N LYS A 168 19.07 -9.02 -1.79
CA LYS A 168 18.45 -8.93 -0.48
C LYS A 168 18.73 -10.17 0.38
N LYS A 169 18.65 -11.37 -0.20
CA LYS A 169 19.00 -12.63 0.47
C LYS A 169 20.45 -12.60 0.96
N CYS A 170 21.40 -12.24 0.09
CA CYS A 170 22.82 -12.19 0.42
C CYS A 170 23.14 -11.15 1.51
N ARG A 171 22.42 -10.00 1.52
CA ARG A 171 22.55 -8.99 2.59
C ARG A 171 22.09 -9.52 3.95
N ILE A 172 21.04 -10.32 3.99
CA ILE A 172 20.56 -10.98 5.22
C ILE A 172 21.62 -11.95 5.73
N GLU A 173 22.35 -12.63 4.82
CA GLU A 173 23.42 -13.58 5.13
C GLU A 173 24.80 -12.90 5.36
N GLY A 174 24.83 -11.56 5.45
CA GLY A 174 26.01 -10.81 5.85
C GLY A 174 26.83 -10.19 4.71
N PHE A 175 26.32 -10.11 3.49
CA PHE A 175 26.97 -9.35 2.42
C PHE A 175 26.93 -7.84 2.72
N PRO A 176 28.08 -7.12 2.78
CA PRO A 176 28.14 -5.74 3.27
C PRO A 176 27.76 -4.68 2.22
N GLY A 177 27.56 -5.08 0.95
CA GLY A 177 27.45 -4.18 -0.20
C GLY A 177 26.06 -3.78 -0.65
#